data_dc7096fc5dfd74ff822244a77c8956fc
#
_entry.id   dc7096fc5dfd74ff822244a77c8956fc
#
_cell.length_a   1.000
_cell.length_b   1.000
_cell.length_c   1.000
_cell.angle_alpha   90.00
_cell.angle_beta   90.00
_cell.angle_gamma   90.00
#
_symmetry.space_group_name_H-M   'P 1'
#
loop_
_entity.id
_entity.type
_entity.pdbx_description
1 polymer ?
#
loop_
_entity_poly.entity_id
_entity_poly.type
_entity_poly.pdbx_seq_one_letter_code
_entity_poly.pdbx_strand_id
1 'polypeptide(L)'
;MRLGLALGYSGSNMSLPMDLIQEAERLGYYCVWTAEAYGSDAVTPLAWIGAQTERIRLGTAIMQIPARTPANTAMTATTLDQLSGGRFMLGLGMSGPQVVEGWHGQAYGKPLQRTREYVRIVRSIFERSAPLTHSGAHYQIPYQGADATGLGKTLKSTLHGRSNLPIYLAAIGPKNVELAAEIADGWLPIFFAPEHYAAAYGAHVQAGLARATPARSIGGFDIAPSVLVIVEPDLEACFNFVKPMLALYIGGMGARGRNFYNDLACRYGFEAASLKVQELYLAGDKVGAINAVPDALADAVSLCGSAARIKDRLALWRACPITTLSVLTFDINALRLMAELVL
;
A
#
# COMPACT_ATOMS: atom_id res chain seq x y z
N MET A 1 12.33 -12.00 8.25
CA MET A 1 11.73 -10.90 7.44
C MET A 1 11.87 -11.30 5.98
N ARG A 2 10.78 -11.24 5.20
CA ARG A 2 10.79 -11.52 3.75
C ARG A 2 11.09 -10.24 2.98
N LEU A 3 11.54 -10.36 1.72
CA LEU A 3 11.67 -9.22 0.82
C LEU A 3 10.54 -9.21 -0.21
N GLY A 4 9.98 -8.03 -0.47
CA GLY A 4 9.13 -7.73 -1.61
C GLY A 4 9.83 -6.76 -2.56
N LEU A 5 9.39 -6.69 -3.81
CA LEU A 5 9.79 -5.66 -4.77
C LEU A 5 8.61 -4.72 -4.99
N ALA A 6 8.75 -3.43 -4.74
CA ALA A 6 7.76 -2.41 -5.05
C ALA A 6 8.14 -1.70 -6.36
N LEU A 7 7.23 -1.65 -7.31
CA LEU A 7 7.48 -1.01 -8.61
C LEU A 7 7.09 0.47 -8.66
N GLY A 8 6.32 0.94 -7.66
CA GLY A 8 5.84 2.32 -7.64
C GLY A 8 4.78 2.60 -8.71
N TYR A 9 4.72 3.86 -9.13
CA TYR A 9 3.79 4.34 -10.16
C TYR A 9 4.46 4.38 -11.54
N SER A 10 3.67 4.18 -12.60
CA SER A 10 4.15 4.41 -13.96
C SER A 10 4.46 5.89 -14.22
N GLY A 11 5.44 6.16 -15.07
CA GLY A 11 5.64 7.48 -15.67
C GLY A 11 4.63 7.78 -16.78
N SER A 12 4.99 8.68 -17.71
CA SER A 12 4.18 9.02 -18.88
C SER A 12 3.98 7.84 -19.84
N ASN A 13 4.92 6.91 -19.85
CA ASN A 13 4.87 5.67 -20.61
C ASN A 13 4.90 4.47 -19.69
N MET A 14 4.01 3.50 -19.92
CA MET A 14 4.01 2.26 -19.15
C MET A 14 5.10 1.33 -19.67
N SER A 15 6.06 1.02 -18.81
CA SER A 15 7.07 -0.02 -19.04
C SER A 15 7.29 -0.80 -17.75
N LEU A 16 7.57 -2.09 -17.87
CA LEU A 16 7.88 -2.94 -16.73
C LEU A 16 9.37 -3.29 -16.76
N PRO A 17 10.10 -3.10 -15.66
CA PRO A 17 11.49 -3.51 -15.54
C PRO A 17 11.58 -5.03 -15.35
N MET A 18 11.28 -5.79 -16.41
CA MET A 18 11.18 -7.26 -16.31
C MET A 18 12.49 -7.90 -15.85
N ASP A 19 13.64 -7.38 -16.25
CA ASP A 19 14.96 -7.88 -15.80
C ASP A 19 15.09 -7.77 -14.26
N LEU A 20 14.63 -6.65 -13.68
CA LEU A 20 14.64 -6.45 -12.24
C LEU A 20 13.66 -7.41 -11.52
N ILE A 21 12.48 -7.62 -12.10
CA ILE A 21 11.44 -8.51 -11.56
C ILE A 21 11.90 -9.97 -11.59
N GLN A 22 12.46 -10.41 -12.71
CA GLN A 22 12.98 -11.77 -12.87
C GLN A 22 14.20 -12.02 -11.96
N GLU A 23 15.05 -11.01 -11.79
CA GLU A 23 16.14 -11.10 -10.82
C GLU A 23 15.62 -11.18 -9.38
N ALA A 24 14.59 -10.43 -9.02
CA ALA A 24 13.94 -10.53 -7.72
C ALA A 24 13.39 -11.95 -7.47
N GLU A 25 12.74 -12.53 -8.47
CA GLU A 25 12.27 -13.92 -8.40
C GLU A 25 13.41 -14.91 -8.24
N ARG A 26 14.50 -14.74 -9.01
CA ARG A 26 15.69 -15.59 -8.94
C ARG A 26 16.34 -15.55 -7.57
N LEU A 27 16.40 -14.37 -6.95
CA LEU A 27 16.96 -14.13 -5.62
C LEU A 27 16.05 -14.61 -4.47
N GLY A 28 14.81 -15.00 -4.75
CA GLY A 28 13.88 -15.49 -3.73
C GLY A 28 13.04 -14.40 -3.05
N TYR A 29 12.88 -13.25 -3.69
CA TYR A 29 11.91 -12.25 -3.21
C TYR A 29 10.51 -12.87 -3.13
N TYR A 30 9.82 -12.58 -2.05
CA TYR A 30 8.51 -13.15 -1.74
C TYR A 30 7.41 -12.65 -2.69
N CYS A 31 7.44 -11.36 -3.05
CA CYS A 31 6.39 -10.74 -3.83
C CYS A 31 6.87 -9.54 -4.65
N VAL A 32 6.07 -9.19 -5.67
CA VAL A 32 6.15 -7.93 -6.41
C VAL A 32 4.85 -7.17 -6.23
N TRP A 33 4.95 -5.86 -6.01
CA TRP A 33 3.82 -4.96 -5.80
C TRP A 33 3.73 -3.92 -6.92
N THR A 34 2.52 -3.75 -7.46
CA THR A 34 2.17 -2.68 -8.40
C THR A 34 1.20 -1.71 -7.76
N ALA A 35 1.22 -0.47 -8.19
CA ALA A 35 0.37 0.59 -7.63
C ALA A 35 -0.51 1.23 -8.70
N GLU A 36 -1.61 1.84 -8.29
CA GLU A 36 -2.42 2.71 -9.14
C GLU A 36 -2.77 4.02 -8.44
N ALA A 37 -2.87 5.07 -9.23
CA ALA A 37 -3.37 6.37 -8.79
C ALA A 37 -4.26 6.97 -9.89
N TYR A 38 -3.68 7.72 -10.83
CA TYR A 38 -4.33 8.29 -12.02
C TYR A 38 -3.42 8.10 -13.26
N GLY A 39 -2.63 7.03 -13.26
CA GLY A 39 -1.78 6.56 -14.37
C GLY A 39 -2.18 5.14 -14.79
N SER A 40 -1.22 4.20 -14.76
CA SER A 40 -1.52 2.79 -14.99
C SER A 40 -2.39 2.20 -13.87
N ASP A 41 -3.24 1.21 -14.22
CA ASP A 41 -3.91 0.39 -13.23
C ASP A 41 -2.91 -0.59 -12.56
N ALA A 42 -3.31 -1.16 -11.43
CA ALA A 42 -2.44 -2.07 -10.68
C ALA A 42 -2.55 -3.54 -11.13
N VAL A 43 -3.56 -3.92 -11.86
CA VAL A 43 -3.88 -5.32 -12.17
C VAL A 43 -3.28 -5.78 -13.49
N THR A 44 -3.40 -4.97 -14.54
CA THR A 44 -2.89 -5.30 -15.88
C THR A 44 -1.39 -5.60 -15.87
N PRO A 45 -0.53 -4.79 -15.19
CA PRO A 45 0.88 -5.11 -15.03
C PRO A 45 1.13 -6.44 -14.32
N LEU A 46 0.34 -6.76 -13.29
CA LEU A 46 0.50 -8.04 -12.55
C LEU A 46 0.10 -9.24 -13.39
N ALA A 47 -0.91 -9.12 -14.24
CA ALA A 47 -1.26 -10.19 -15.17
C ALA A 47 -0.10 -10.47 -16.15
N TRP A 48 0.55 -9.40 -16.66
CA TRP A 48 1.71 -9.53 -17.53
C TRP A 48 2.92 -10.14 -16.80
N ILE A 49 3.23 -9.68 -15.59
CA ILE A 49 4.31 -10.23 -14.76
C ILE A 49 4.02 -11.69 -14.42
N GLY A 50 2.79 -12.01 -14.04
CA GLY A 50 2.37 -13.36 -13.68
C GLY A 50 2.53 -14.39 -14.77
N ALA A 51 2.39 -13.97 -16.05
CA ALA A 51 2.61 -14.82 -17.22
C ALA A 51 4.12 -15.07 -17.50
N GLN A 52 5.02 -14.30 -16.91
CA GLN A 52 6.47 -14.36 -17.14
C GLN A 52 7.27 -14.74 -15.88
N THR A 53 6.59 -15.14 -14.82
CA THR A 53 7.17 -15.56 -13.54
C THR A 53 6.45 -16.80 -13.02
N GLU A 54 7.11 -17.59 -12.17
CA GLU A 54 6.59 -18.87 -11.70
C GLU A 54 6.33 -18.91 -10.19
N ARG A 55 7.12 -18.20 -9.39
CA ARG A 55 7.15 -18.32 -7.92
C ARG A 55 6.80 -17.05 -7.18
N ILE A 56 7.28 -15.90 -7.65
CA ILE A 56 7.07 -14.61 -6.98
C ILE A 56 5.57 -14.32 -6.87
N ARG A 57 5.12 -13.91 -5.69
CA ARG A 57 3.73 -13.52 -5.48
C ARG A 57 3.44 -12.17 -6.11
N LEU A 58 2.21 -11.97 -6.53
CA LEU A 58 1.72 -10.81 -7.26
C LEU A 58 0.80 -10.00 -6.35
N GLY A 59 1.15 -8.78 -6.02
CA GLY A 59 0.36 -7.98 -5.10
C GLY A 59 0.02 -6.60 -5.64
N THR A 60 -1.17 -6.12 -5.34
CA THR A 60 -1.51 -4.71 -5.56
C THR A 60 -1.16 -3.89 -4.31
N ALA A 61 -0.48 -2.76 -4.48
CA ALA A 61 -0.17 -1.81 -3.42
C ALA A 61 -0.36 -0.36 -3.92
N ILE A 62 -1.57 -0.01 -4.23
CA ILE A 62 -2.86 -0.67 -3.96
C ILE A 62 -3.80 -0.63 -5.17
N MET A 63 -4.86 -1.46 -5.20
CA MET A 63 -6.07 -1.17 -5.97
C MET A 63 -6.94 -0.17 -5.21
N GLN A 64 -7.48 0.81 -5.92
CA GLN A 64 -8.31 1.85 -5.31
C GLN A 64 -9.76 1.36 -5.13
N ILE A 65 -10.25 1.38 -3.89
CA ILE A 65 -11.63 1.01 -3.54
C ILE A 65 -12.67 1.83 -4.35
N PRO A 66 -12.52 3.16 -4.52
CA PRO A 66 -13.50 3.94 -5.27
C PRO A 66 -13.53 3.68 -6.78
N ALA A 67 -12.48 3.10 -7.33
CA ALA A 67 -12.36 2.86 -8.78
C ALA A 67 -13.19 1.66 -9.26
N ARG A 68 -13.55 0.73 -8.37
CA ARG A 68 -14.19 -0.54 -8.74
C ARG A 68 -15.26 -0.93 -7.73
N THR A 69 -16.30 -1.65 -8.20
CA THR A 69 -17.24 -2.27 -7.26
C THR A 69 -16.56 -3.43 -6.50
N PRO A 70 -16.98 -3.75 -5.28
CA PRO A 70 -16.41 -4.87 -4.53
C PRO A 70 -16.58 -6.20 -5.25
N ALA A 71 -17.67 -6.39 -5.99
CA ALA A 71 -17.89 -7.60 -6.79
C ALA A 71 -16.87 -7.70 -7.95
N ASN A 72 -16.64 -6.60 -8.69
CA ASN A 72 -15.63 -6.58 -9.75
C ASN A 72 -14.22 -6.85 -9.19
N THR A 73 -13.87 -6.25 -8.04
CA THR A 73 -12.59 -6.51 -7.38
C THR A 73 -12.42 -7.98 -6.99
N ALA A 74 -13.45 -8.60 -6.42
CA ALA A 74 -13.39 -10.01 -6.06
C ALA A 74 -13.25 -10.93 -7.30
N MET A 75 -13.95 -10.62 -8.40
CA MET A 75 -13.81 -11.33 -9.67
C MET A 75 -12.37 -11.20 -10.21
N THR A 76 -11.85 -10.00 -10.28
CA THR A 76 -10.47 -9.71 -10.73
C THR A 76 -9.44 -10.45 -9.89
N ALA A 77 -9.56 -10.36 -8.56
CA ALA A 77 -8.65 -11.03 -7.63
C ALA A 77 -8.67 -12.55 -7.78
N THR A 78 -9.86 -13.15 -7.87
CA THR A 78 -9.99 -14.59 -8.06
C THR A 78 -9.44 -15.04 -9.42
N THR A 79 -9.70 -14.27 -10.48
CA THR A 79 -9.18 -14.58 -11.82
C THR A 79 -7.66 -14.56 -11.83
N LEU A 80 -7.04 -13.49 -11.31
CA LEU A 80 -5.58 -13.37 -11.30
C LEU A 80 -4.93 -14.40 -10.36
N ASP A 81 -5.57 -14.73 -9.25
CA ASP A 81 -5.11 -15.78 -8.35
C ASP A 81 -5.07 -17.15 -9.03
N GLN A 82 -6.14 -17.51 -9.77
CA GLN A 82 -6.18 -18.78 -10.51
C GLN A 82 -5.18 -18.82 -11.66
N LEU A 83 -5.10 -17.75 -12.47
CA LEU A 83 -4.13 -17.66 -13.58
C LEU A 83 -2.69 -17.75 -13.11
N SER A 84 -2.39 -17.24 -11.92
CA SER A 84 -1.07 -17.26 -11.34
C SER A 84 -0.78 -18.49 -10.45
N GLY A 85 -1.69 -19.47 -10.38
CA GLY A 85 -1.50 -20.65 -9.54
C GLY A 85 -1.53 -20.36 -8.03
N GLY A 86 -2.36 -19.42 -7.59
CA GLY A 86 -2.53 -19.09 -6.16
C GLY A 86 -1.53 -18.09 -5.61
N ARG A 87 -0.86 -17.30 -6.47
CA ARG A 87 0.17 -16.34 -6.08
C ARG A 87 -0.35 -14.92 -5.80
N PHE A 88 -1.64 -14.63 -6.02
CA PHE A 88 -2.15 -13.28 -5.91
C PHE A 88 -2.41 -12.84 -4.45
N MET A 89 -2.17 -11.57 -4.18
CA MET A 89 -2.44 -10.87 -2.91
C MET A 89 -3.15 -9.55 -3.21
N LEU A 90 -4.30 -9.33 -2.60
CA LEU A 90 -5.15 -8.17 -2.86
C LEU A 90 -4.85 -7.04 -1.89
N GLY A 91 -4.11 -6.03 -2.33
CA GLY A 91 -3.92 -4.81 -1.56
C GLY A 91 -4.90 -3.72 -1.97
N LEU A 92 -5.59 -3.13 -1.02
CA LEU A 92 -6.65 -2.15 -1.20
C LEU A 92 -6.36 -0.85 -0.46
N GLY A 93 -6.88 0.27 -0.98
CA GLY A 93 -6.79 1.57 -0.32
C GLY A 93 -7.85 2.54 -0.81
N MET A 94 -8.15 3.53 0.02
CA MET A 94 -9.18 4.55 -0.31
C MET A 94 -8.69 5.63 -1.26
N SER A 95 -7.36 5.82 -1.39
CA SER A 95 -6.78 7.01 -2.02
C SER A 95 -7.13 8.32 -1.31
N GLY A 96 -6.69 9.46 -1.83
CA GLY A 96 -7.03 10.77 -1.30
C GLY A 96 -8.31 11.35 -1.94
N PRO A 97 -8.98 12.30 -1.28
CA PRO A 97 -10.20 12.93 -1.82
C PRO A 97 -9.98 13.58 -3.20
N GLN A 98 -8.77 14.09 -3.48
CA GLN A 98 -8.44 14.69 -4.78
C GLN A 98 -8.55 13.68 -5.94
N VAL A 99 -8.15 12.43 -5.71
CA VAL A 99 -8.26 11.36 -6.71
C VAL A 99 -9.68 10.79 -6.73
N VAL A 100 -10.27 10.56 -5.56
CA VAL A 100 -11.62 9.98 -5.46
C VAL A 100 -12.67 10.87 -6.11
N GLU A 101 -12.67 12.16 -5.76
CA GLU A 101 -13.66 13.12 -6.27
C GLU A 101 -13.25 13.70 -7.63
N GLY A 102 -11.95 14.03 -7.80
CA GLY A 102 -11.46 14.70 -8.98
C GLY A 102 -11.22 13.79 -10.19
N TRP A 103 -10.83 12.52 -9.97
CA TRP A 103 -10.53 11.57 -11.05
C TRP A 103 -11.63 10.53 -11.24
N HIS A 104 -12.11 9.94 -10.15
CA HIS A 104 -13.13 8.88 -10.22
C HIS A 104 -14.56 9.41 -10.18
N GLY A 105 -14.78 10.70 -9.89
CA GLY A 105 -16.12 11.30 -9.80
C GLY A 105 -17.01 10.67 -8.72
N GLN A 106 -16.38 10.14 -7.65
CA GLN A 106 -17.08 9.48 -6.55
C GLN A 106 -17.03 10.33 -5.29
N ALA A 107 -18.08 10.34 -4.49
CA ALA A 107 -18.04 11.00 -3.20
C ALA A 107 -17.01 10.32 -2.27
N TYR A 108 -16.13 11.08 -1.62
CA TYR A 108 -15.19 10.55 -0.66
C TYR A 108 -15.89 9.93 0.56
N GLY A 109 -16.85 10.64 1.12
CA GLY A 109 -17.75 10.15 2.16
C GLY A 109 -17.06 9.71 3.46
N LYS A 110 -17.49 8.57 3.99
CA LYS A 110 -16.96 7.96 5.23
C LYS A 110 -15.99 6.80 4.88
N PRO A 111 -14.69 7.08 4.70
CA PRO A 111 -13.75 6.11 4.15
C PRO A 111 -13.59 4.84 5.00
N LEU A 112 -13.58 4.95 6.32
CA LEU A 112 -13.46 3.79 7.22
C LEU A 112 -14.64 2.83 7.07
N GLN A 113 -15.85 3.37 7.04
CA GLN A 113 -17.05 2.55 6.90
C GLN A 113 -17.11 1.91 5.52
N ARG A 114 -16.81 2.68 4.46
CA ARG A 114 -16.75 2.16 3.08
C ARG A 114 -15.73 1.02 2.96
N THR A 115 -14.53 1.18 3.52
CA THR A 115 -13.50 0.13 3.50
C THR A 115 -13.99 -1.13 4.21
N ARG A 116 -14.61 -1.00 5.37
CA ARG A 116 -15.14 -2.16 6.12
C ARG A 116 -16.21 -2.90 5.32
N GLU A 117 -17.18 -2.19 4.77
CA GLU A 117 -18.24 -2.80 3.94
C GLU A 117 -17.64 -3.48 2.70
N TYR A 118 -16.71 -2.81 2.02
CA TYR A 118 -16.06 -3.32 0.82
C TYR A 118 -15.30 -4.63 1.08
N VAL A 119 -14.44 -4.65 2.10
CA VAL A 119 -13.68 -5.85 2.47
C VAL A 119 -14.63 -6.99 2.87
N ARG A 120 -15.69 -6.70 3.62
CA ARG A 120 -16.69 -7.69 4.00
C ARG A 120 -17.37 -8.31 2.78
N ILE A 121 -17.76 -7.50 1.79
CA ILE A 121 -18.38 -7.99 0.55
C ILE A 121 -17.39 -8.86 -0.23
N VAL A 122 -16.14 -8.42 -0.38
CA VAL A 122 -15.08 -9.17 -1.07
C VAL A 122 -14.85 -10.52 -0.37
N ARG A 123 -14.76 -10.57 0.96
CA ARG A 123 -14.63 -11.81 1.74
C ARG A 123 -15.81 -12.75 1.51
N SER A 124 -17.04 -12.22 1.57
CA SER A 124 -18.25 -13.03 1.31
C SER A 124 -18.27 -13.67 -0.08
N ILE A 125 -17.72 -12.95 -1.07
CA ILE A 125 -17.60 -13.51 -2.44
C ILE A 125 -16.53 -14.61 -2.49
N PHE A 126 -15.39 -14.44 -1.80
CA PHE A 126 -14.34 -15.46 -1.71
C PHE A 126 -14.81 -16.72 -0.97
N GLU A 127 -15.52 -16.55 0.15
CA GLU A 127 -16.10 -17.64 0.92
C GLU A 127 -17.14 -18.44 0.14
N ARG A 128 -17.88 -17.76 -0.72
CA ARG A 128 -18.85 -18.38 -1.60
C ARG A 128 -19.86 -19.32 -0.89
N SER A 129 -20.14 -19.07 0.38
CA SER A 129 -21.06 -19.90 1.20
C SER A 129 -22.51 -19.75 0.74
N ALA A 130 -22.95 -18.53 0.38
CA ALA A 130 -24.30 -18.20 -0.07
C ALA A 130 -24.27 -17.23 -1.26
N PRO A 131 -25.40 -17.01 -1.96
CA PRO A 131 -25.57 -15.88 -2.87
C PRO A 131 -25.30 -14.56 -2.14
N LEU A 132 -24.63 -13.63 -2.84
CA LEU A 132 -24.20 -12.37 -2.24
C LEU A 132 -25.40 -11.49 -1.88
N THR A 133 -25.45 -11.08 -0.62
CA THR A 133 -26.32 -10.02 -0.11
C THR A 133 -25.53 -9.06 0.78
N HIS A 134 -25.84 -7.79 0.70
CA HIS A 134 -25.28 -6.79 1.60
C HIS A 134 -26.25 -5.62 1.76
N SER A 135 -26.43 -5.15 2.99
CA SER A 135 -27.17 -3.95 3.30
C SER A 135 -26.30 -3.07 4.22
N GLY A 136 -25.77 -2.00 3.65
CA GLY A 136 -24.86 -1.08 4.33
C GLY A 136 -25.14 0.36 3.92
N ALA A 137 -24.37 1.28 4.46
CA ALA A 137 -24.51 2.71 4.16
C ALA A 137 -23.89 3.09 2.79
N HIS A 138 -22.88 2.31 2.32
CA HIS A 138 -22.19 2.59 1.07
C HIS A 138 -22.53 1.58 -0.04
N TYR A 139 -22.93 0.37 0.32
CA TYR A 139 -23.25 -0.68 -0.64
C TYR A 139 -24.55 -1.38 -0.28
N GLN A 140 -25.39 -1.57 -1.28
CA GLN A 140 -26.63 -2.35 -1.17
C GLN A 140 -26.65 -3.37 -2.32
N ILE A 141 -26.70 -4.65 -1.98
CA ILE A 141 -26.63 -5.76 -2.94
C ILE A 141 -27.70 -6.80 -2.57
N PRO A 142 -28.71 -7.09 -3.41
CA PRO A 142 -29.03 -6.39 -4.66
C PRO A 142 -29.39 -4.91 -4.42
N TYR A 143 -29.20 -4.10 -5.46
CA TYR A 143 -29.55 -2.68 -5.40
C TYR A 143 -31.06 -2.49 -5.28
N GLN A 144 -31.49 -1.60 -4.36
CA GLN A 144 -32.90 -1.32 -4.04
C GLN A 144 -33.21 0.20 -3.98
N GLY A 145 -32.38 1.02 -4.66
CA GLY A 145 -32.61 2.46 -4.72
C GLY A 145 -33.89 2.80 -5.50
N ALA A 146 -34.27 4.06 -5.46
CA ALA A 146 -35.52 4.55 -6.10
C ALA A 146 -35.54 4.36 -7.62
N ASP A 147 -34.37 4.25 -8.25
CA ASP A 147 -34.17 3.99 -9.67
C ASP A 147 -33.90 2.50 -10.00
N ALA A 148 -34.12 1.59 -9.04
CA ALA A 148 -33.96 0.16 -9.25
C ALA A 148 -35.03 -0.39 -10.21
N THR A 149 -34.64 -1.26 -11.13
CA THR A 149 -35.57 -1.94 -12.04
C THR A 149 -36.45 -3.00 -11.35
N GLY A 150 -36.14 -3.39 -10.13
CA GLY A 150 -36.77 -4.52 -9.43
C GLY A 150 -36.37 -5.91 -9.92
N LEU A 151 -35.50 -6.00 -10.94
CA LEU A 151 -35.06 -7.28 -11.54
C LEU A 151 -33.75 -7.82 -10.94
N GLY A 152 -33.12 -7.07 -10.02
CA GLY A 152 -31.88 -7.48 -9.35
C GLY A 152 -32.07 -8.78 -8.56
N LYS A 153 -31.24 -9.78 -8.85
CA LYS A 153 -31.21 -11.07 -8.14
C LYS A 153 -29.91 -11.24 -7.38
N THR A 154 -29.97 -11.94 -6.26
CA THR A 154 -28.76 -12.38 -5.55
C THR A 154 -27.99 -13.37 -6.41
N LEU A 155 -26.71 -13.12 -6.64
CA LEU A 155 -25.84 -13.95 -7.46
C LEU A 155 -24.72 -14.54 -6.60
N LYS A 156 -24.17 -15.66 -7.08
CA LYS A 156 -23.01 -16.32 -6.49
C LYS A 156 -21.93 -16.42 -7.55
N SER A 157 -20.67 -16.13 -7.19
CA SER A 157 -19.56 -16.26 -8.15
C SER A 157 -19.54 -17.64 -8.81
N THR A 158 -19.31 -17.70 -10.11
CA THR A 158 -19.11 -18.96 -10.84
C THR A 158 -17.70 -19.51 -10.64
N LEU A 159 -16.70 -18.63 -10.43
CA LEU A 159 -15.33 -19.05 -10.11
C LEU A 159 -15.25 -19.56 -8.67
N HIS A 160 -14.55 -20.67 -8.48
CA HIS A 160 -14.25 -21.27 -7.18
C HIS A 160 -12.82 -20.89 -6.77
N GLY A 161 -12.65 -19.66 -6.29
CA GLY A 161 -11.40 -19.19 -5.71
C GLY A 161 -11.15 -19.73 -4.30
N ARG A 162 -9.97 -19.50 -3.77
CA ARG A 162 -9.67 -19.80 -2.37
C ARG A 162 -10.27 -18.74 -1.45
N SER A 163 -10.93 -19.19 -0.39
CA SER A 163 -11.58 -18.29 0.57
C SER A 163 -10.59 -17.46 1.38
N ASN A 164 -9.35 -17.93 1.53
CA ASN A 164 -8.26 -17.30 2.26
C ASN A 164 -7.32 -16.47 1.39
N LEU A 165 -7.78 -15.96 0.23
CA LEU A 165 -7.00 -15.03 -0.58
C LEU A 165 -6.62 -13.81 0.28
N PRO A 166 -5.31 -13.51 0.45
CA PRO A 166 -4.88 -12.47 1.37
C PRO A 166 -5.36 -11.08 0.95
N ILE A 167 -5.89 -10.32 1.91
CA ILE A 167 -6.28 -8.92 1.72
C ILE A 167 -5.38 -8.04 2.59
N TYR A 168 -4.73 -7.08 1.95
CA TYR A 168 -3.92 -6.05 2.60
C TYR A 168 -4.62 -4.71 2.51
N LEU A 169 -4.44 -3.86 3.51
CA LEU A 169 -4.94 -2.48 3.48
C LEU A 169 -3.80 -1.48 3.62
N ALA A 170 -3.78 -0.48 2.73
CA ALA A 170 -2.97 0.71 2.93
C ALA A 170 -3.66 1.61 3.96
N ALA A 171 -2.91 2.03 4.98
CA ALA A 171 -3.41 2.88 6.05
C ALA A 171 -2.29 3.77 6.59
N ILE A 172 -2.62 5.03 6.90
CA ILE A 172 -1.70 6.04 7.42
C ILE A 172 -2.20 6.62 8.74
N GLY A 173 -3.46 7.06 8.78
CA GLY A 173 -4.07 7.61 9.97
C GLY A 173 -4.36 6.54 11.03
N PRO A 174 -4.32 6.91 12.33
CA PRO A 174 -4.50 5.98 13.45
C PRO A 174 -5.70 5.05 13.31
N LYS A 175 -6.87 5.60 13.01
CA LYS A 175 -8.11 4.81 12.86
C LYS A 175 -8.11 3.89 11.63
N ASN A 176 -7.41 4.28 10.55
CA ASN A 176 -7.22 3.41 9.39
C ASN A 176 -6.29 2.22 9.72
N VAL A 177 -5.23 2.47 10.49
CA VAL A 177 -4.31 1.42 10.95
C VAL A 177 -5.03 0.44 11.90
N GLU A 178 -5.84 0.95 12.84
CA GLU A 178 -6.71 0.11 13.68
C GLU A 178 -7.63 -0.77 12.81
N LEU A 179 -8.28 -0.18 11.79
CA LEU A 179 -9.16 -0.91 10.88
C LEU A 179 -8.40 -1.96 10.07
N ALA A 180 -7.23 -1.62 9.54
CA ALA A 180 -6.41 -2.56 8.79
C ALA A 180 -6.04 -3.78 9.65
N ALA A 181 -5.58 -3.56 10.87
CA ALA A 181 -5.24 -4.64 11.80
C ALA A 181 -6.46 -5.46 12.26
N GLU A 182 -7.65 -4.88 12.26
CA GLU A 182 -8.90 -5.56 12.62
C GLU A 182 -9.40 -6.50 11.51
N ILE A 183 -9.42 -6.05 10.24
CA ILE A 183 -10.17 -6.74 9.17
C ILE A 183 -9.31 -7.32 8.03
N ALA A 184 -8.03 -6.92 7.90
CA ALA A 184 -7.15 -7.38 6.82
C ALA A 184 -6.15 -8.43 7.31
N ASP A 185 -5.49 -9.12 6.38
CA ASP A 185 -4.42 -10.07 6.67
C ASP A 185 -3.05 -9.39 6.77
N GLY A 186 -2.95 -8.17 6.23
CA GLY A 186 -1.75 -7.37 6.31
C GLY A 186 -2.01 -5.88 6.12
N TRP A 187 -0.97 -5.11 6.40
CA TRP A 187 -0.93 -3.66 6.31
C TRP A 187 0.22 -3.21 5.42
N LEU A 188 -0.07 -2.26 4.53
CA LEU A 188 0.87 -1.64 3.60
C LEU A 188 1.12 -0.18 4.01
N PRO A 189 2.02 0.09 4.96
CA PRO A 189 2.40 1.46 5.30
C PRO A 189 3.34 2.05 4.24
N ILE A 190 3.17 3.34 3.99
CA ILE A 190 4.11 4.15 3.22
C ILE A 190 4.85 5.11 4.16
N PHE A 191 6.08 5.50 3.79
CA PHE A 191 6.94 6.38 4.62
C PHE A 191 7.08 5.86 6.06
N PHE A 192 7.23 4.56 6.19
CA PHE A 192 7.42 3.92 7.49
C PHE A 192 8.78 4.30 8.07
N ALA A 193 8.77 4.83 9.28
CA ALA A 193 9.97 5.16 10.04
C ALA A 193 10.09 4.20 11.22
N PRO A 194 11.03 3.24 11.21
CA PRO A 194 11.12 2.19 12.23
C PRO A 194 11.34 2.75 13.63
N GLU A 195 12.13 3.80 13.79
CA GLU A 195 12.42 4.46 15.07
C GLU A 195 11.16 5.06 15.71
N HIS A 196 10.16 5.41 14.90
CA HIS A 196 8.89 6.00 15.34
C HIS A 196 7.72 5.02 15.37
N TYR A 197 7.93 3.73 15.03
CA TYR A 197 6.85 2.75 14.94
C TYR A 197 6.03 2.65 16.23
N ALA A 198 6.70 2.51 17.37
CA ALA A 198 6.03 2.30 18.66
C ALA A 198 5.10 3.49 19.00
N ALA A 199 5.59 4.72 18.81
CA ALA A 199 4.84 5.93 19.13
C ALA A 199 3.73 6.23 18.10
N ALA A 200 4.00 6.04 16.81
CA ALA A 200 3.06 6.42 15.75
C ALA A 200 1.97 5.36 15.47
N TYR A 201 2.28 4.07 15.72
CA TYR A 201 1.42 2.98 15.24
C TYR A 201 1.18 1.85 16.24
N GLY A 202 2.12 1.61 17.17
CA GLY A 202 2.11 0.40 18.02
C GLY A 202 0.77 0.16 18.73
N ALA A 203 0.26 1.16 19.46
CA ALA A 203 -1.02 1.06 20.17
C ALA A 203 -2.21 0.83 19.22
N HIS A 204 -2.17 1.44 18.01
CA HIS A 204 -3.26 1.32 17.03
C HIS A 204 -3.29 -0.06 16.39
N VAL A 205 -2.13 -0.63 16.06
CA VAL A 205 -2.04 -2.01 15.56
C VAL A 205 -2.57 -2.98 16.61
N GLN A 206 -2.14 -2.88 17.87
CA GLN A 206 -2.61 -3.75 18.94
C GLN A 206 -4.12 -3.63 19.18
N ALA A 207 -4.65 -2.41 19.19
CA ALA A 207 -6.09 -2.18 19.33
C ALA A 207 -6.92 -2.80 18.20
N GLY A 208 -6.41 -2.76 16.96
CA GLY A 208 -7.06 -3.41 15.81
C GLY A 208 -7.03 -4.93 15.92
N LEU A 209 -5.87 -5.51 16.22
CA LEU A 209 -5.70 -6.97 16.39
C LEU A 209 -6.60 -7.53 17.48
N ALA A 210 -6.76 -6.81 18.59
CA ALA A 210 -7.65 -7.21 19.68
C ALA A 210 -9.14 -7.20 19.27
N ARG A 211 -9.54 -6.37 18.31
CA ARG A 211 -10.91 -6.31 17.77
C ARG A 211 -11.17 -7.28 16.63
N ALA A 212 -10.15 -7.91 16.07
CA ALA A 212 -10.33 -8.93 15.03
C ALA A 212 -11.17 -10.11 15.56
N THR A 213 -11.88 -10.78 14.68
CA THR A 213 -12.71 -11.93 15.07
C THR A 213 -12.32 -13.16 14.23
N PRO A 214 -11.65 -14.17 14.85
CA PRO A 214 -11.14 -14.18 16.23
C PRO A 214 -10.02 -13.15 16.44
N ALA A 215 -9.77 -12.74 17.68
CA ALA A 215 -8.66 -11.86 18.04
C ALA A 215 -7.32 -12.46 17.58
N ARG A 216 -6.43 -11.59 17.09
CA ARG A 216 -5.15 -12.01 16.47
C ARG A 216 -3.94 -11.48 17.24
N SER A 217 -2.85 -12.23 17.18
CA SER A 217 -1.53 -11.74 17.59
C SER A 217 -0.82 -11.03 16.45
N ILE A 218 0.20 -10.26 16.80
CA ILE A 218 1.04 -9.55 15.79
C ILE A 218 1.73 -10.52 14.82
N GLY A 219 2.08 -11.72 15.27
CA GLY A 219 2.72 -12.75 14.44
C GLY A 219 1.82 -13.32 13.33
N GLY A 220 0.50 -13.13 13.43
CA GLY A 220 -0.48 -13.51 12.41
C GLY A 220 -0.89 -12.36 11.48
N PHE A 221 -0.20 -11.22 11.53
CA PHE A 221 -0.51 -10.03 10.73
C PHE A 221 0.73 -9.55 9.99
N ASP A 222 0.65 -9.49 8.64
CA ASP A 222 1.79 -9.08 7.82
C ASP A 222 1.90 -7.54 7.78
N ILE A 223 2.95 -7.00 8.36
CA ILE A 223 3.30 -5.59 8.22
C ILE A 223 4.32 -5.49 7.09
N ALA A 224 3.92 -4.91 5.97
CA ALA A 224 4.65 -4.89 4.72
C ALA A 224 4.94 -3.46 4.20
N PRO A 225 5.81 -2.68 4.89
CA PRO A 225 6.21 -1.36 4.44
C PRO A 225 6.97 -1.41 3.11
N SER A 226 6.79 -0.36 2.30
CA SER A 226 7.71 -0.06 1.20
C SER A 226 8.82 0.86 1.69
N VAL A 227 10.05 0.62 1.24
CA VAL A 227 11.23 1.42 1.53
C VAL A 227 12.04 1.68 0.27
N LEU A 228 12.38 2.93 0.02
CA LEU A 228 13.29 3.31 -1.05
C LEU A 228 14.73 2.93 -0.64
N VAL A 229 15.39 2.16 -1.49
CA VAL A 229 16.78 1.72 -1.28
C VAL A 229 17.68 2.33 -2.34
N ILE A 230 18.71 3.08 -1.90
CA ILE A 230 19.70 3.73 -2.76
C ILE A 230 21.09 3.39 -2.24
N VAL A 231 21.84 2.63 -3.04
CA VAL A 231 23.23 2.26 -2.72
C VAL A 231 24.18 3.28 -3.33
N GLU A 232 24.49 4.31 -2.58
CA GLU A 232 25.34 5.44 -2.97
C GLU A 232 26.06 5.98 -1.73
N PRO A 233 27.40 6.06 -1.71
CA PRO A 233 28.15 6.59 -0.55
C PRO A 233 27.81 8.04 -0.19
N ASP A 234 27.47 8.87 -1.18
CA ASP A 234 27.06 10.26 -0.98
C ASP A 234 25.62 10.35 -0.47
N LEU A 235 25.48 10.62 0.83
CA LEU A 235 24.17 10.73 1.47
C LEU A 235 23.37 11.95 1.00
N GLU A 236 24.05 13.05 0.64
CA GLU A 236 23.37 14.23 0.12
C GLU A 236 22.71 13.91 -1.23
N ALA A 237 23.41 13.22 -2.11
CA ALA A 237 22.85 12.72 -3.37
C ALA A 237 21.66 11.79 -3.14
N CYS A 238 21.76 10.87 -2.18
CA CYS A 238 20.65 10.00 -1.79
C CYS A 238 19.42 10.80 -1.34
N PHE A 239 19.60 11.72 -0.41
CA PHE A 239 18.49 12.50 0.16
C PHE A 239 17.87 13.44 -0.86
N ASN A 240 18.66 14.00 -1.77
CA ASN A 240 18.16 14.80 -2.89
C ASN A 240 17.26 14.00 -3.84
N PHE A 241 17.42 12.67 -3.89
CA PHE A 241 16.50 11.78 -4.61
C PHE A 241 15.22 11.48 -3.81
N VAL A 242 15.29 11.37 -2.49
CA VAL A 242 14.16 11.06 -1.59
C VAL A 242 13.24 12.27 -1.37
N LYS A 243 13.83 13.46 -1.12
CA LYS A 243 13.11 14.67 -0.73
C LYS A 243 12.00 15.12 -1.68
N PRO A 244 12.14 15.06 -3.03
CA PRO A 244 11.06 15.45 -3.94
C PRO A 244 9.76 14.67 -3.72
N MET A 245 9.85 13.37 -3.46
CA MET A 245 8.69 12.54 -3.16
C MET A 245 8.08 12.94 -1.82
N LEU A 246 8.88 13.15 -0.78
CA LEU A 246 8.37 13.61 0.52
C LEU A 246 7.71 14.98 0.42
N ALA A 247 8.31 15.92 -0.31
CA ALA A 247 7.73 17.25 -0.52
C ALA A 247 6.38 17.19 -1.25
N LEU A 248 6.27 16.35 -2.28
CA LEU A 248 5.00 16.13 -2.98
C LEU A 248 3.92 15.61 -2.03
N TYR A 249 4.23 14.58 -1.23
CA TYR A 249 3.24 13.96 -0.37
C TYR A 249 2.87 14.83 0.84
N ILE A 250 3.88 15.36 1.54
CA ILE A 250 3.67 16.21 2.73
C ILE A 250 3.07 17.57 2.35
N GLY A 251 3.46 18.12 1.19
CA GLY A 251 3.03 19.42 0.73
C GLY A 251 1.77 19.39 -0.15
N GLY A 252 1.73 18.48 -1.13
CA GLY A 252 0.78 18.54 -2.26
C GLY A 252 -0.38 17.54 -2.23
N MET A 253 -0.28 16.44 -1.49
CA MET A 253 -1.29 15.37 -1.53
C MET A 253 -2.46 15.61 -0.56
N GLY A 254 -2.74 16.86 -0.20
CA GLY A 254 -3.86 17.25 0.65
C GLY A 254 -3.94 18.75 0.86
N ALA A 255 -5.10 19.23 1.32
CA ALA A 255 -5.30 20.61 1.74
C ALA A 255 -4.69 20.85 3.12
N ARG A 256 -4.52 22.13 3.49
CA ARG A 256 -4.10 22.50 4.86
C ARG A 256 -5.04 21.89 5.89
N GLY A 257 -4.46 21.22 6.91
CA GLY A 257 -5.21 20.52 7.96
C GLY A 257 -5.98 19.27 7.50
N ARG A 258 -5.75 18.81 6.27
CA ARG A 258 -6.35 17.58 5.70
C ARG A 258 -5.37 16.86 4.79
N ASN A 259 -4.15 16.64 5.26
CA ASN A 259 -3.13 15.89 4.55
C ASN A 259 -2.56 14.80 5.48
N PHE A 260 -2.92 13.56 5.22
CA PHE A 260 -2.52 12.41 6.04
C PHE A 260 -1.01 12.20 6.11
N TYR A 261 -0.28 12.61 5.08
CA TYR A 261 1.19 12.48 5.03
C TYR A 261 1.87 13.59 5.84
N ASN A 262 1.31 14.80 5.82
CA ASN A 262 1.72 15.89 6.69
C ASN A 262 1.51 15.51 8.16
N ASP A 263 0.31 15.03 8.49
CA ASP A 263 -0.02 14.55 9.84
C ASP A 263 0.90 13.40 10.28
N LEU A 264 1.33 12.54 9.35
CA LEU A 264 2.29 11.47 9.64
C LEU A 264 3.67 12.02 10.00
N ALA A 265 4.19 12.94 9.21
CA ALA A 265 5.48 13.55 9.47
C ALA A 265 5.48 14.37 10.79
N CYS A 266 4.35 15.01 11.12
CA CYS A 266 4.15 15.65 12.44
C CYS A 266 4.22 14.60 13.57
N ARG A 267 3.58 13.44 13.43
CA ARG A 267 3.67 12.34 14.42
C ARG A 267 5.09 11.79 14.59
N TYR A 268 5.93 11.92 13.58
CA TYR A 268 7.35 11.59 13.64
C TYR A 268 8.21 12.69 14.30
N GLY A 269 7.59 13.80 14.75
CA GLY A 269 8.29 14.90 15.40
C GLY A 269 8.80 15.98 14.44
N PHE A 270 8.41 15.96 13.16
CA PHE A 270 8.83 16.93 12.14
C PHE A 270 7.76 17.98 11.86
N GLU A 271 6.99 18.42 12.86
CA GLU A 271 5.85 19.32 12.69
C GLU A 271 6.23 20.65 12.01
N ALA A 272 7.24 21.37 12.54
CA ALA A 272 7.65 22.66 12.00
C ALA A 272 8.07 22.55 10.52
N ALA A 273 8.86 21.51 10.19
CA ALA A 273 9.29 21.26 8.81
C ALA A 273 8.11 20.89 7.91
N SER A 274 7.20 20.06 8.38
CA SER A 274 6.02 19.61 7.63
C SER A 274 5.09 20.76 7.26
N LEU A 275 4.87 21.69 8.19
CA LEU A 275 4.08 22.90 7.95
C LEU A 275 4.77 23.81 6.92
N LYS A 276 6.10 23.97 7.02
CA LYS A 276 6.87 24.77 6.06
C LYS A 276 6.89 24.16 4.66
N VAL A 277 7.06 22.85 4.54
CA VAL A 277 6.98 22.12 3.27
C VAL A 277 5.62 22.33 2.62
N GLN A 278 4.53 22.19 3.38
CA GLN A 278 3.17 22.37 2.84
C GLN A 278 2.91 23.83 2.44
N GLU A 279 3.36 24.81 3.23
CA GLU A 279 3.22 26.23 2.91
C GLU A 279 3.88 26.53 1.55
N LEU A 280 5.16 26.18 1.39
CA LEU A 280 5.93 26.44 0.17
C LEU A 280 5.33 25.69 -1.03
N TYR A 281 4.98 24.42 -0.84
CA TYR A 281 4.44 23.60 -1.91
C TYR A 281 3.12 24.15 -2.46
N LEU A 282 2.20 24.56 -1.57
CA LEU A 282 0.89 25.14 -1.95
C LEU A 282 1.03 26.56 -2.52
N ALA A 283 2.08 27.30 -2.16
CA ALA A 283 2.43 28.59 -2.77
C ALA A 283 3.06 28.45 -4.17
N GLY A 284 3.34 27.22 -4.63
CA GLY A 284 3.96 26.96 -5.93
C GLY A 284 5.49 26.86 -5.89
N ASP A 285 6.14 27.17 -4.77
CA ASP A 285 7.59 27.02 -4.57
C ASP A 285 7.95 25.55 -4.30
N LYS A 286 8.02 24.76 -5.37
CA LYS A 286 8.33 23.33 -5.28
C LYS A 286 9.78 23.09 -4.85
N VAL A 287 10.70 23.93 -5.30
CA VAL A 287 12.13 23.82 -4.94
C VAL A 287 12.34 24.15 -3.47
N GLY A 288 11.76 25.25 -3.00
CA GLY A 288 11.79 25.62 -1.59
C GLY A 288 11.16 24.53 -0.71
N ALA A 289 10.03 23.92 -1.15
CA ALA A 289 9.41 22.82 -0.43
C ALA A 289 10.32 21.58 -0.34
N ILE A 290 11.03 21.21 -1.41
CA ILE A 290 12.00 20.11 -1.41
C ILE A 290 13.14 20.39 -0.44
N ASN A 291 13.69 21.60 -0.49
CA ASN A 291 14.80 22.00 0.38
C ASN A 291 14.40 22.10 1.87
N ALA A 292 13.11 22.34 2.15
CA ALA A 292 12.58 22.36 3.51
C ALA A 292 12.36 20.96 4.13
N VAL A 293 12.47 19.87 3.34
CA VAL A 293 12.41 18.50 3.89
C VAL A 293 13.72 18.20 4.63
N PRO A 294 13.69 17.90 5.95
CA PRO A 294 14.89 17.57 6.71
C PRO A 294 15.54 16.26 6.23
N ASP A 295 16.88 16.22 6.19
CA ASP A 295 17.65 15.00 5.92
C ASP A 295 17.28 13.87 6.89
N ALA A 296 17.09 14.21 8.16
CA ALA A 296 16.67 13.24 9.17
C ALA A 296 15.32 12.56 8.85
N LEU A 297 14.36 13.27 8.25
CA LEU A 297 13.10 12.67 7.80
C LEU A 297 13.33 11.78 6.59
N ALA A 298 14.13 12.23 5.62
CA ALA A 298 14.46 11.43 4.44
C ALA A 298 15.17 10.13 4.84
N ASP A 299 16.11 10.22 5.79
CA ASP A 299 16.83 9.06 6.32
C ASP A 299 15.94 8.10 7.13
N ALA A 300 15.01 8.63 7.93
CA ALA A 300 14.12 7.81 8.75
C ALA A 300 13.21 6.88 7.91
N VAL A 301 12.85 7.28 6.68
CA VAL A 301 11.89 6.55 5.82
C VAL A 301 12.55 5.85 4.63
N SER A 302 13.88 5.80 4.57
CA SER A 302 14.63 5.19 3.46
C SER A 302 15.82 4.35 3.96
N LEU A 303 16.41 3.59 3.06
CA LEU A 303 17.67 2.87 3.25
C LEU A 303 18.68 3.39 2.22
N CYS A 304 19.42 4.40 2.62
CA CYS A 304 20.36 5.12 1.77
C CYS A 304 21.79 5.03 2.28
N GLY A 305 22.77 5.05 1.36
CA GLY A 305 24.19 5.13 1.69
C GLY A 305 24.99 3.93 1.17
N SER A 306 26.18 3.77 1.71
CA SER A 306 27.03 2.59 1.42
C SER A 306 26.38 1.30 1.89
N ALA A 307 26.81 0.16 1.33
CA ALA A 307 26.33 -1.16 1.73
C ALA A 307 26.48 -1.40 3.24
N ALA A 308 27.57 -0.96 3.85
CA ALA A 308 27.78 -1.07 5.30
C ALA A 308 26.72 -0.27 6.08
N ARG A 309 26.45 0.97 5.68
CA ARG A 309 25.43 1.81 6.33
C ARG A 309 24.03 1.20 6.19
N ILE A 310 23.67 0.68 5.01
CA ILE A 310 22.37 0.01 4.79
C ILE A 310 22.24 -1.20 5.72
N LYS A 311 23.31 -2.01 5.85
CA LYS A 311 23.34 -3.14 6.78
C LYS A 311 23.08 -2.70 8.23
N ASP A 312 23.75 -1.64 8.68
CA ASP A 312 23.58 -1.12 10.05
C ASP A 312 22.16 -0.59 10.27
N ARG A 313 21.62 0.17 9.31
CA ARG A 313 20.26 0.70 9.39
C ARG A 313 19.18 -0.39 9.34
N LEU A 314 19.41 -1.50 8.64
CA LEU A 314 18.49 -2.65 8.63
C LEU A 314 18.22 -3.22 10.03
N ALA A 315 19.11 -3.03 10.99
CA ALA A 315 18.87 -3.45 12.37
C ALA A 315 17.63 -2.75 12.98
N LEU A 316 17.39 -1.48 12.67
CA LEU A 316 16.21 -0.74 13.12
C LEU A 316 14.91 -1.31 12.54
N TRP A 317 14.93 -1.68 11.24
CA TRP A 317 13.79 -2.31 10.57
C TRP A 317 13.49 -3.70 11.12
N ARG A 318 14.53 -4.48 11.45
CA ARG A 318 14.39 -5.80 12.08
C ARG A 318 13.88 -5.75 13.52
N ALA A 319 14.10 -4.64 14.22
CA ALA A 319 13.57 -4.44 15.57
C ALA A 319 12.07 -4.15 15.59
N CYS A 320 11.48 -3.81 14.44
CA CYS A 320 10.03 -3.63 14.28
C CYS A 320 9.34 -4.95 13.93
N PRO A 321 8.03 -5.09 14.17
CA PRO A 321 7.28 -6.30 13.82
C PRO A 321 6.97 -6.40 12.32
N ILE A 322 7.93 -6.01 11.48
CA ILE A 322 7.85 -6.09 10.02
C ILE A 322 8.09 -7.54 9.60
N THR A 323 7.20 -8.09 8.81
CA THR A 323 7.31 -9.45 8.29
C THR A 323 7.73 -9.47 6.81
N THR A 324 7.36 -8.43 6.04
CA THR A 324 7.78 -8.26 4.65
C THR A 324 8.32 -6.84 4.44
N LEU A 325 9.55 -6.69 3.97
CA LEU A 325 10.13 -5.39 3.60
C LEU A 325 10.11 -5.26 2.08
N SER A 326 9.30 -4.33 1.57
CA SER A 326 9.11 -4.12 0.14
C SER A 326 10.10 -3.08 -0.38
N VAL A 327 11.13 -3.55 -1.05
CA VAL A 327 12.21 -2.73 -1.63
C VAL A 327 11.70 -1.98 -2.85
N LEU A 328 11.79 -0.66 -2.84
CA LEU A 328 11.64 0.19 -4.02
C LEU A 328 13.05 0.58 -4.47
N THR A 329 13.45 0.14 -5.63
CA THR A 329 14.74 0.49 -6.24
C THR A 329 14.66 0.39 -7.75
N PHE A 330 15.55 1.11 -8.44
CA PHE A 330 15.73 1.03 -9.89
C PHE A 330 17.08 0.41 -10.26
N ASP A 331 17.85 -0.01 -9.24
CA ASP A 331 19.19 -0.59 -9.39
C ASP A 331 19.17 -2.08 -9.02
N ILE A 332 19.55 -2.92 -9.95
CA ILE A 332 19.65 -4.37 -9.77
C ILE A 332 20.70 -4.75 -8.72
N ASN A 333 21.74 -3.92 -8.53
CA ASN A 333 22.77 -4.19 -7.50
C ASN A 333 22.22 -3.88 -6.09
N ALA A 334 21.37 -2.85 -5.94
CA ALA A 334 20.67 -2.62 -4.70
C ALA A 334 19.72 -3.78 -4.36
N LEU A 335 19.05 -4.35 -5.36
CA LEU A 335 18.20 -5.53 -5.20
C LEU A 335 19.04 -6.74 -4.70
N ARG A 336 20.20 -7.00 -5.31
CA ARG A 336 21.11 -8.08 -4.92
C ARG A 336 21.66 -7.88 -3.51
N LEU A 337 22.09 -6.67 -3.19
CA LEU A 337 22.56 -6.32 -1.85
C LEU A 337 21.49 -6.60 -0.79
N MET A 338 20.25 -6.19 -1.04
CA MET A 338 19.16 -6.44 -0.09
C MET A 338 18.88 -7.92 0.08
N ALA A 339 18.97 -8.72 -0.98
CA ALA A 339 18.86 -10.18 -0.89
C ALA A 339 19.99 -10.77 -0.01
N GLU A 340 21.24 -10.39 -0.25
CA GLU A 340 22.39 -10.82 0.55
C GLU A 340 22.25 -10.48 2.03
N LEU A 341 21.73 -9.28 2.34
CA LEU A 341 21.59 -8.83 3.71
C LEU A 341 20.40 -9.43 4.46
N VAL A 342 19.37 -9.92 3.76
CA VAL A 342 18.08 -10.26 4.41
C VAL A 342 17.69 -11.72 4.23
N LEU A 343 17.97 -12.33 3.06
CA LEU A 343 17.61 -13.72 2.72
C LEU A 343 18.72 -14.69 3.02
#